data_b1fa27866ffd8566ee0cc741c54a520f
#
_entry.id   b1fa27866ffd8566ee0cc741c54a520f
#
_cell.length_a   1.000
_cell.length_b   1.000
_cell.length_c   1.000
_cell.angle_alpha   90.00
_cell.angle_beta   90.00
_cell.angle_gamma   90.00
#
_symmetry.space_group_name_H-M   'P 1'
#
loop_
_entity.id
_entity.type
_entity.pdbx_description
1 polymer ?
#
loop_
_entity_poly.entity_id
_entity_poly.type
_entity_poly.pdbx_seq_one_letter_code
_entity_poly.pdbx_strand_id
1 'polypeptide(L)'
;MPSWKSRLLRISLCTPAVALLTLAGCGQFFPPLSSGSGGSGSSSGDYLYVGNLGTDPLSIAGFSIGSSALSVISGAPWTVDLEPTAMAVTPSDAYLYVGSAAGGIYVYTIGSDGAITLGNSGGPVATGVSPAVLRVDPTGKWLLGASAFAGQAYVYQIGTGGTLTAISSSVVTLNSSTPATDLEITPSGDYVYVSCGTAGIYTMSLDTGTGALAQVNSVLSPKSSGAADMGLAIAPSGGFLFAAETVTGGVRVLSIGTNGVLTETSGSPYSTNTGAWAVLVDSSGSYVYVANRTAGTVSGFLLTNSGALTAISGSPFTTGTLPVALVEDKSDAYVGVVCAGGSPDLQVFGISTSTPGALTAFATAKTGTDPSEASSVAATH
;
A
#
# COMPACT_ATOMS: atom_id res chain seq x y z
N MET A 1 -24.28 -89.98 9.99
CA MET A 1 -24.55 -89.90 8.53
C MET A 1 -25.68 -88.90 8.38
N PRO A 2 -25.47 -87.76 7.95
CA PRO A 2 -26.24 -87.19 6.87
C PRO A 2 -25.63 -86.00 6.15
N SER A 3 -26.25 -85.79 5.15
CA SER A 3 -26.16 -85.03 3.95
C SER A 3 -25.86 -83.50 4.06
N TRP A 4 -24.99 -83.14 3.20
CA TRP A 4 -24.59 -81.80 2.84
C TRP A 4 -25.69 -81.15 1.99
N LYS A 5 -26.08 -79.87 2.36
CA LYS A 5 -26.73 -78.94 1.43
C LYS A 5 -26.01 -77.63 1.45
N SER A 6 -25.38 -77.33 0.32
CA SER A 6 -24.74 -76.10 -0.06
C SER A 6 -25.68 -74.91 -0.01
N ARG A 7 -25.26 -73.84 0.65
CA ARG A 7 -25.82 -72.46 0.44
C ARG A 7 -24.77 -71.58 -0.16
N LEU A 8 -25.02 -71.19 -1.37
CA LEU A 8 -24.28 -70.16 -2.09
C LEU A 8 -24.43 -68.82 -1.36
N LEU A 9 -23.31 -68.29 -0.86
CA LEU A 9 -23.23 -66.99 -0.31
C LEU A 9 -22.93 -66.02 -1.47
N ARG A 10 -23.86 -65.12 -1.80
CA ARG A 10 -23.65 -64.03 -2.75
C ARG A 10 -22.78 -62.99 -2.07
N ILE A 11 -21.54 -62.87 -2.53
CA ILE A 11 -20.65 -61.75 -2.17
C ILE A 11 -21.08 -60.57 -3.02
N SER A 12 -21.68 -59.57 -2.36
CA SER A 12 -21.93 -58.25 -2.92
C SER A 12 -20.62 -57.47 -2.87
N LEU A 13 -20.01 -57.18 -4.03
CA LEU A 13 -18.89 -56.26 -4.12
C LEU A 13 -19.39 -54.84 -3.85
N CYS A 14 -19.10 -54.33 -2.69
CA CYS A 14 -19.10 -52.87 -2.45
C CYS A 14 -17.82 -52.30 -3.03
N THR A 15 -17.93 -51.60 -4.13
CA THR A 15 -16.90 -50.72 -4.65
C THR A 15 -16.80 -49.47 -3.74
N PRO A 16 -15.63 -49.15 -3.20
CA PRO A 16 -15.48 -47.88 -2.53
C PRO A 16 -15.44 -46.79 -3.58
N ALA A 17 -16.43 -45.91 -3.54
CA ALA A 17 -16.36 -44.62 -4.24
C ALA A 17 -15.22 -43.81 -3.63
N VAL A 18 -14.12 -43.68 -4.36
CA VAL A 18 -13.08 -42.73 -4.06
C VAL A 18 -13.66 -41.34 -4.35
N ALA A 19 -14.06 -40.63 -3.31
CA ALA A 19 -14.34 -39.21 -3.39
C ALA A 19 -13.02 -38.48 -3.61
N LEU A 20 -12.75 -38.04 -4.85
CA LEU A 20 -11.75 -37.02 -5.12
C LEU A 20 -12.20 -35.73 -4.40
N LEU A 21 -11.62 -35.46 -3.24
CA LEU A 21 -11.58 -34.12 -2.73
C LEU A 21 -10.62 -33.30 -3.63
N THR A 22 -11.19 -32.59 -4.57
CA THR A 22 -10.48 -31.46 -5.19
C THR A 22 -10.27 -30.41 -4.08
N LEU A 23 -9.06 -30.32 -3.60
CA LEU A 23 -8.60 -29.16 -2.85
C LEU A 23 -8.69 -27.97 -3.82
N ALA A 24 -9.83 -27.25 -3.75
CA ALA A 24 -9.92 -25.92 -4.32
C ALA A 24 -8.92 -25.07 -3.54
N GLY A 25 -7.87 -24.61 -4.24
CA GLY A 25 -6.85 -23.75 -3.71
C GLY A 25 -7.48 -22.49 -3.09
N CYS A 26 -6.95 -22.07 -1.96
CA CYS A 26 -7.18 -20.73 -1.39
C CYS A 26 -6.64 -19.71 -2.38
N GLY A 27 -7.45 -19.32 -3.34
CA GLY A 27 -7.27 -18.16 -4.19
C GLY A 27 -8.38 -17.19 -3.87
N GLN A 28 -8.01 -15.98 -3.51
CA GLN A 28 -8.81 -14.77 -3.30
C GLN A 28 -9.16 -14.47 -1.84
N PHE A 29 -8.28 -13.73 -1.23
CA PHE A 29 -8.51 -13.08 0.07
C PHE A 29 -9.27 -11.73 -0.06
N PHE A 30 -9.68 -11.35 -1.25
CA PHE A 30 -10.62 -10.24 -1.43
C PHE A 30 -12.03 -10.81 -1.61
N PRO A 31 -13.02 -10.43 -0.76
CA PRO A 31 -14.39 -10.82 -1.03
C PRO A 31 -14.77 -10.25 -2.41
N PRO A 32 -15.46 -11.03 -3.27
CA PRO A 32 -15.93 -10.50 -4.54
C PRO A 32 -16.82 -9.29 -4.25
N LEU A 33 -16.49 -8.13 -4.80
CA LEU A 33 -17.32 -6.93 -4.73
C LEU A 33 -18.69 -7.31 -5.25
N SER A 34 -19.70 -7.25 -4.38
CA SER A 34 -21.09 -7.36 -4.83
C SER A 34 -21.32 -6.30 -5.89
N SER A 35 -21.78 -6.70 -7.06
CA SER A 35 -22.15 -5.83 -8.17
C SER A 35 -23.29 -4.89 -7.75
N GLY A 36 -22.94 -3.81 -7.06
CA GLY A 36 -23.80 -2.66 -6.85
C GLY A 36 -23.82 -1.84 -8.13
N SER A 37 -24.93 -1.89 -8.85
CA SER A 37 -25.17 -1.08 -10.02
C SER A 37 -25.16 0.40 -9.66
N GLY A 38 -24.19 1.16 -10.20
CA GLY A 38 -24.29 2.61 -10.23
C GLY A 38 -22.97 3.35 -9.96
N GLY A 39 -22.06 3.34 -10.91
CA GLY A 39 -20.87 4.18 -10.92
C GLY A 39 -20.04 3.86 -12.14
N SER A 40 -20.14 4.69 -13.16
CA SER A 40 -19.36 4.56 -14.38
C SER A 40 -17.88 4.73 -14.08
N GLY A 41 -17.05 3.75 -14.40
CA GLY A 41 -15.62 3.89 -14.50
C GLY A 41 -14.78 2.97 -13.62
N SER A 42 -15.04 1.66 -13.62
CA SER A 42 -14.04 0.72 -13.18
C SER A 42 -12.98 0.61 -14.28
N SER A 43 -11.73 1.05 -14.00
CA SER A 43 -10.62 0.81 -14.92
C SER A 43 -10.32 -0.69 -14.92
N SER A 44 -10.12 -1.29 -16.10
CA SER A 44 -9.71 -2.70 -16.22
C SER A 44 -8.19 -2.85 -16.36
N GLY A 45 -7.46 -1.73 -16.41
CA GLY A 45 -6.03 -1.69 -16.65
C GLY A 45 -5.20 -1.64 -15.37
N ASP A 46 -3.92 -1.88 -15.54
CA ASP A 46 -2.91 -1.77 -14.52
C ASP A 46 -2.19 -0.43 -14.67
N TYR A 47 -2.44 0.50 -13.80
CA TYR A 47 -1.99 1.87 -13.92
C TYR A 47 -1.24 2.35 -12.68
N LEU A 48 -0.18 3.13 -12.91
CA LEU A 48 0.59 3.84 -11.89
C LEU A 48 0.46 5.34 -12.10
N TYR A 49 0.27 6.07 -11.01
CA TYR A 49 0.25 7.53 -10.97
C TYR A 49 1.34 8.03 -10.05
N VAL A 50 2.16 8.97 -10.54
CA VAL A 50 3.28 9.56 -9.79
C VAL A 50 3.08 11.06 -9.69
N GLY A 51 3.04 11.57 -8.47
CA GLY A 51 2.97 13.00 -8.19
C GLY A 51 4.35 13.63 -8.19
N ASN A 52 4.51 14.73 -8.92
CA ASN A 52 5.76 15.50 -9.01
C ASN A 52 5.63 16.81 -8.26
N LEU A 53 6.53 17.01 -7.26
CA LEU A 53 6.71 18.24 -6.50
C LEU A 53 7.86 19.07 -7.10
N GLY A 54 7.85 20.36 -6.85
CA GLY A 54 9.04 21.21 -7.00
C GLY A 54 9.39 21.66 -8.41
N THR A 55 8.69 21.22 -9.45
CA THR A 55 8.91 21.66 -10.83
C THR A 55 7.72 22.42 -11.40
N ASP A 56 8.00 23.42 -12.24
CA ASP A 56 6.98 24.14 -13.02
C ASP A 56 7.02 23.60 -14.47
N PRO A 57 5.93 23.01 -14.97
CA PRO A 57 4.63 22.83 -14.32
C PRO A 57 4.56 21.64 -13.35
N LEU A 58 3.85 21.81 -12.24
CA LEU A 58 3.46 20.72 -11.35
C LEU A 58 2.61 19.70 -12.12
N SER A 59 2.81 18.42 -11.86
CA SER A 59 2.17 17.40 -12.68
C SER A 59 1.90 16.07 -11.96
N ILE A 60 0.99 15.30 -12.53
CA ILE A 60 0.82 13.87 -12.23
C ILE A 60 1.20 13.10 -13.47
N ALA A 61 2.22 12.27 -13.39
CA ALA A 61 2.57 11.33 -14.45
C ALA A 61 1.71 10.08 -14.34
N GLY A 62 1.34 9.49 -15.48
CA GLY A 62 0.54 8.26 -15.54
C GLY A 62 1.15 7.23 -16.48
N PHE A 63 1.22 5.99 -16.01
CA PHE A 63 1.78 4.87 -16.75
C PHE A 63 0.86 3.67 -16.71
N SER A 64 0.81 2.91 -17.80
CA SER A 64 0.22 1.56 -17.83
C SER A 64 1.33 0.52 -17.82
N ILE A 65 1.16 -0.52 -17.01
CA ILE A 65 2.05 -1.66 -16.95
C ILE A 65 1.47 -2.77 -17.81
N GLY A 66 2.20 -3.14 -18.86
CA GLY A 66 1.87 -4.31 -19.67
C GLY A 66 2.88 -5.43 -19.41
N SER A 67 2.59 -6.63 -19.84
CA SER A 67 3.48 -7.80 -19.65
C SER A 67 4.89 -7.66 -20.26
N SER A 68 5.10 -6.71 -21.16
CA SER A 68 6.36 -6.51 -21.87
C SER A 68 6.87 -5.07 -21.88
N ALA A 69 6.08 -4.10 -21.43
CA ALA A 69 6.47 -2.70 -21.47
C ALA A 69 5.70 -1.85 -20.46
N LEU A 70 6.37 -0.80 -19.98
CA LEU A 70 5.78 0.35 -19.33
C LEU A 70 5.44 1.40 -20.39
N SER A 71 4.22 1.88 -20.44
CA SER A 71 3.77 2.86 -21.43
C SER A 71 3.17 4.09 -20.74
N VAL A 72 3.44 5.27 -21.28
CA VAL A 72 2.83 6.51 -20.81
C VAL A 72 1.34 6.52 -21.18
N ILE A 73 0.45 6.80 -20.24
CA ILE A 73 -0.99 6.95 -20.49
C ILE A 73 -1.22 8.16 -21.38
N SER A 74 -2.15 8.04 -22.31
CA SER A 74 -2.48 9.15 -23.24
C SER A 74 -2.89 10.41 -22.47
N GLY A 75 -2.26 11.54 -22.78
CA GLY A 75 -2.48 12.82 -22.09
C GLY A 75 -1.61 13.05 -20.86
N ALA A 76 -0.91 12.03 -20.33
CA ALA A 76 0.04 12.22 -19.25
C ALA A 76 1.39 12.77 -19.77
N PRO A 77 2.16 13.56 -18.96
CA PRO A 77 1.77 14.00 -17.61
C PRO A 77 0.69 15.07 -17.64
N TRP A 78 -0.25 15.00 -16.70
CA TRP A 78 -1.28 16.02 -16.55
C TRP A 78 -0.73 17.17 -15.70
N THR A 79 -0.73 18.38 -16.25
CA THR A 79 -0.42 19.60 -15.49
C THR A 79 -1.50 19.83 -14.45
N VAL A 80 -1.08 20.14 -13.23
CA VAL A 80 -1.96 20.42 -12.10
C VAL A 80 -1.59 21.72 -11.42
N ASP A 81 -2.59 22.47 -10.92
CA ASP A 81 -2.38 23.72 -10.19
C ASP A 81 -2.23 23.47 -8.67
N LEU A 82 -1.65 22.32 -8.31
CA LEU A 82 -1.48 21.90 -6.92
C LEU A 82 -0.17 21.12 -6.77
N GLU A 83 0.47 21.26 -5.62
CA GLU A 83 1.64 20.45 -5.26
C GLU A 83 1.19 19.11 -4.68
N PRO A 84 1.29 17.97 -5.45
CA PRO A 84 0.79 16.70 -5.00
C PRO A 84 1.68 16.10 -3.90
N THR A 85 1.18 16.06 -2.66
CA THR A 85 1.91 15.53 -1.49
C THR A 85 1.59 14.07 -1.18
N ALA A 86 0.35 13.66 -1.45
CA ALA A 86 -0.14 12.32 -1.16
C ALA A 86 -1.16 11.90 -2.21
N MET A 87 -1.22 10.62 -2.51
CA MET A 87 -2.18 10.06 -3.45
C MET A 87 -2.77 8.75 -2.94
N ALA A 88 -4.04 8.50 -3.24
CA ALA A 88 -4.70 7.24 -2.95
C ALA A 88 -5.76 6.92 -4.02
N VAL A 89 -5.70 5.71 -4.56
CA VAL A 89 -6.73 5.16 -5.47
C VAL A 89 -7.78 4.42 -4.63
N THR A 90 -9.04 4.50 -5.04
CA THR A 90 -10.10 3.69 -4.42
C THR A 90 -10.00 2.22 -4.83
N PRO A 91 -10.40 1.25 -3.99
CA PRO A 91 -10.39 -0.18 -4.35
C PRO A 91 -11.22 -0.54 -5.60
N SER A 92 -12.13 0.37 -6.00
CA SER A 92 -12.92 0.23 -7.24
C SER A 92 -12.21 0.77 -8.48
N ASP A 93 -11.01 1.33 -8.34
CA ASP A 93 -10.26 2.06 -9.38
C ASP A 93 -11.03 3.24 -10.02
N ALA A 94 -12.09 3.73 -9.35
CA ALA A 94 -12.92 4.78 -9.92
C ALA A 94 -12.35 6.18 -9.67
N TYR A 95 -11.65 6.38 -8.56
CA TYR A 95 -11.19 7.69 -8.12
C TYR A 95 -9.74 7.65 -7.64
N LEU A 96 -9.00 8.69 -8.00
CA LEU A 96 -7.70 9.06 -7.44
C LEU A 96 -7.88 10.31 -6.59
N TYR A 97 -7.59 10.21 -5.29
CA TYR A 97 -7.50 11.36 -4.38
C TYR A 97 -6.08 11.87 -4.35
N VAL A 98 -5.93 13.20 -4.43
CA VAL A 98 -4.63 13.89 -4.42
C VAL A 98 -4.66 14.96 -3.36
N GLY A 99 -3.77 14.84 -2.38
CA GLY A 99 -3.52 15.85 -1.36
C GLY A 99 -2.60 16.95 -1.88
N SER A 100 -2.82 18.18 -1.43
CA SER A 100 -2.03 19.35 -1.83
C SER A 100 -1.29 19.97 -0.65
N ALA A 101 -0.03 20.37 -0.88
CA ALA A 101 0.76 21.14 0.09
C ALA A 101 0.11 22.49 0.42
N ALA A 102 -0.53 23.13 -0.56
CA ALA A 102 -1.25 24.38 -0.37
C ALA A 102 -2.54 24.23 0.48
N GLY A 103 -2.91 22.99 0.77
CA GLY A 103 -4.10 22.63 1.55
C GLY A 103 -5.26 22.18 0.68
N GLY A 104 -5.84 21.05 1.08
CA GLY A 104 -7.00 20.45 0.43
C GLY A 104 -6.73 19.07 -0.17
N ILE A 105 -7.84 18.41 -0.50
CA ILE A 105 -7.84 17.13 -1.20
C ILE A 105 -8.66 17.31 -2.47
N TYR A 106 -8.11 16.89 -3.58
CA TYR A 106 -8.74 16.91 -4.90
C TYR A 106 -9.10 15.49 -5.32
N VAL A 107 -10.13 15.35 -6.14
CA VAL A 107 -10.55 14.05 -6.69
C VAL A 107 -10.44 14.08 -8.20
N TYR A 108 -9.88 13.00 -8.74
CA TYR A 108 -9.89 12.71 -10.18
C TYR A 108 -10.67 11.44 -10.43
N THR A 109 -11.46 11.41 -11.50
CA THR A 109 -12.02 10.16 -12.01
C THR A 109 -11.00 9.45 -12.88
N ILE A 110 -10.89 8.14 -12.74
CA ILE A 110 -10.01 7.29 -13.55
C ILE A 110 -10.85 6.67 -14.67
N GLY A 111 -10.46 6.92 -15.92
CA GLY A 111 -11.08 6.32 -17.11
C GLY A 111 -10.65 4.86 -17.30
N SER A 112 -11.35 4.13 -18.15
CA SER A 112 -11.01 2.74 -18.50
C SER A 112 -9.67 2.60 -19.23
N ASP A 113 -9.12 3.70 -19.72
CA ASP A 113 -7.79 3.81 -20.35
C ASP A 113 -6.71 4.33 -19.38
N GLY A 114 -7.07 4.53 -18.10
CA GLY A 114 -6.21 5.10 -17.08
C GLY A 114 -6.08 6.62 -17.10
N ALA A 115 -6.68 7.31 -18.06
CA ALA A 115 -6.64 8.77 -18.10
C ALA A 115 -7.42 9.36 -16.91
N ILE A 116 -6.85 10.38 -16.27
CA ILE A 116 -7.49 11.03 -15.12
C ILE A 116 -8.17 12.34 -15.54
N THR A 117 -9.32 12.62 -14.93
CA THR A 117 -10.08 13.85 -15.15
C THR A 117 -10.41 14.49 -13.80
N LEU A 118 -10.03 15.75 -13.61
CA LEU A 118 -10.30 16.49 -12.38
C LEU A 118 -11.80 16.63 -12.15
N GLY A 119 -12.25 16.16 -10.99
CA GLY A 119 -13.65 16.22 -10.55
C GLY A 119 -14.02 17.52 -9.83
N ASN A 120 -15.21 17.54 -9.23
CA ASN A 120 -15.71 18.64 -8.39
C ASN A 120 -15.58 20.03 -9.05
N SER A 121 -15.80 20.11 -10.36
CA SER A 121 -15.67 21.37 -11.13
C SER A 121 -14.32 22.06 -10.96
N GLY A 122 -13.25 21.30 -10.70
CA GLY A 122 -11.88 21.79 -10.54
C GLY A 122 -11.51 22.22 -9.13
N GLY A 123 -12.44 22.24 -8.18
CA GLY A 123 -12.17 22.60 -6.79
C GLY A 123 -11.81 21.40 -5.90
N PRO A 124 -11.26 21.65 -4.70
CA PRO A 124 -11.01 20.61 -3.73
C PRO A 124 -12.33 20.00 -3.19
N VAL A 125 -12.32 18.70 -2.89
CA VAL A 125 -13.43 18.00 -2.22
C VAL A 125 -13.34 18.07 -0.70
N ALA A 126 -12.18 18.44 -0.16
CA ALA A 126 -11.97 18.79 1.23
C ALA A 126 -10.98 19.95 1.33
N THR A 127 -11.15 20.84 2.31
CA THR A 127 -10.34 22.03 2.56
C THR A 127 -9.84 22.08 3.99
N GLY A 128 -8.81 22.90 4.26
CA GLY A 128 -8.28 23.09 5.60
C GLY A 128 -7.40 21.95 6.12
N VAL A 129 -6.96 21.05 5.23
CA VAL A 129 -6.06 19.94 5.52
C VAL A 129 -4.89 19.96 4.54
N SER A 130 -3.70 19.60 5.01
CA SER A 130 -2.49 19.42 4.16
C SER A 130 -1.99 18.00 4.39
N PRO A 131 -2.49 17.02 3.64
CA PRO A 131 -2.15 15.64 3.86
C PRO A 131 -0.69 15.35 3.52
N ALA A 132 0.03 14.68 4.43
CA ALA A 132 1.31 14.03 4.14
C ALA A 132 1.09 12.64 3.55
N VAL A 133 -0.02 12.01 3.93
CA VAL A 133 -0.41 10.68 3.49
C VAL A 133 -1.93 10.59 3.36
N LEU A 134 -2.38 9.83 2.39
CA LEU A 134 -3.79 9.45 2.17
C LEU A 134 -3.87 7.93 1.97
N ARG A 135 -4.90 7.30 2.53
CA ARG A 135 -5.25 5.90 2.30
C ARG A 135 -6.77 5.75 2.22
N VAL A 136 -7.23 4.92 1.33
CA VAL A 136 -8.64 4.49 1.29
C VAL A 136 -8.74 3.19 2.07
N ASP A 137 -9.78 3.05 2.89
CA ASP A 137 -10.02 1.81 3.62
C ASP A 137 -10.34 0.64 2.66
N PRO A 138 -10.14 -0.62 3.07
CA PRO A 138 -10.36 -1.78 2.18
C PRO A 138 -11.77 -1.89 1.59
N THR A 139 -12.78 -1.24 2.22
CA THR A 139 -14.16 -1.26 1.72
C THR A 139 -14.44 -0.15 0.70
N GLY A 140 -13.54 0.83 0.55
CA GLY A 140 -13.73 2.00 -0.29
C GLY A 140 -14.72 3.03 0.27
N LYS A 141 -15.10 2.90 1.53
CA LYS A 141 -16.07 3.78 2.19
C LYS A 141 -15.42 5.01 2.83
N TRP A 142 -14.20 4.88 3.30
CA TRP A 142 -13.50 5.88 4.08
C TRP A 142 -12.19 6.29 3.42
N LEU A 143 -11.94 7.60 3.34
CA LEU A 143 -10.62 8.16 3.06
C LEU A 143 -10.02 8.65 4.36
N LEU A 144 -8.86 8.09 4.70
CA LEU A 144 -8.07 8.50 5.86
C LEU A 144 -6.89 9.34 5.42
N GLY A 145 -6.53 10.31 6.24
CA GLY A 145 -5.35 11.12 6.01
C GLY A 145 -4.68 11.52 7.31
N ALA A 146 -3.39 11.82 7.20
CA ALA A 146 -2.63 12.42 8.28
C ALA A 146 -1.88 13.66 7.78
N SER A 147 -1.85 14.69 8.62
CA SER A 147 -1.37 16.02 8.24
C SER A 147 0.15 16.13 8.32
N ALA A 148 0.74 16.84 7.35
CA ALA A 148 2.14 17.21 7.36
C ALA A 148 2.50 18.25 8.43
N PHE A 149 1.58 19.14 8.81
CA PHE A 149 1.87 20.28 9.66
C PHE A 149 0.96 20.45 10.87
N ALA A 150 -0.30 19.99 10.77
CA ALA A 150 -1.29 20.22 11.82
C ALA A 150 -1.26 19.16 12.94
N GLY A 151 -0.43 18.11 12.82
CA GLY A 151 -0.35 17.01 13.79
C GLY A 151 -1.71 16.35 14.02
N GLN A 152 -2.42 16.01 12.96
CA GLN A 152 -3.76 15.43 13.02
C GLN A 152 -3.89 14.25 12.05
N ALA A 153 -4.62 13.22 12.48
CA ALA A 153 -5.22 12.21 11.61
C ALA A 153 -6.73 12.47 11.52
N TYR A 154 -7.33 12.18 10.37
CA TYR A 154 -8.72 12.48 10.08
C TYR A 154 -9.33 11.48 9.11
N VAL A 155 -10.67 11.40 9.10
CA VAL A 155 -11.43 10.50 8.22
C VAL A 155 -12.53 11.28 7.49
N TYR A 156 -12.70 10.96 6.23
CA TYR A 156 -13.82 11.41 5.40
C TYR A 156 -14.61 10.22 4.90
N GLN A 157 -15.93 10.37 4.84
CA GLN A 157 -16.78 9.44 4.11
C GLN A 157 -16.70 9.74 2.61
N ILE A 158 -16.43 8.69 1.82
CA ILE A 158 -16.47 8.75 0.36
C ILE A 158 -17.92 8.61 -0.09
N GLY A 159 -18.40 9.61 -0.83
CA GLY A 159 -19.74 9.64 -1.42
C GLY A 159 -19.72 9.45 -2.93
N THR A 160 -20.90 9.55 -3.51
CA THR A 160 -21.07 9.47 -4.97
C THR A 160 -20.27 10.55 -5.69
N GLY A 161 -19.62 10.19 -6.80
CA GLY A 161 -18.76 11.10 -7.56
C GLY A 161 -17.44 11.42 -6.86
N GLY A 162 -17.03 10.64 -5.86
CA GLY A 162 -15.79 10.86 -5.12
C GLY A 162 -15.86 12.03 -4.13
N THR A 163 -17.05 12.54 -3.82
CA THR A 163 -17.21 13.61 -2.83
C THR A 163 -16.77 13.16 -1.44
N LEU A 164 -16.30 14.09 -0.61
CA LEU A 164 -15.84 13.80 0.75
C LEU A 164 -16.73 14.52 1.78
N THR A 165 -17.17 13.76 2.79
CA THR A 165 -17.89 14.31 3.95
C THR A 165 -17.05 14.09 5.20
N ALA A 166 -16.67 15.16 5.89
CA ALA A 166 -15.88 15.09 7.12
C ALA A 166 -16.66 14.41 8.24
N ILE A 167 -15.98 13.53 8.98
CA ILE A 167 -16.53 12.89 10.18
C ILE A 167 -16.03 13.65 11.42
N SER A 168 -16.89 14.36 12.08
CA SER A 168 -16.52 15.25 13.21
C SER A 168 -15.88 14.52 14.40
N SER A 169 -16.20 13.25 14.60
CA SER A 169 -15.63 12.38 15.63
C SER A 169 -14.36 11.65 15.21
N SER A 170 -13.74 12.04 14.09
CA SER A 170 -12.61 11.32 13.50
C SER A 170 -11.32 12.11 13.46
N VAL A 171 -11.22 13.23 14.17
CA VAL A 171 -9.97 13.98 14.25
C VAL A 171 -9.22 13.59 15.52
N VAL A 172 -8.04 12.99 15.33
CA VAL A 172 -7.13 12.63 16.41
C VAL A 172 -5.90 13.52 16.34
N THR A 173 -5.54 14.13 17.48
CA THR A 173 -4.32 14.93 17.58
C THR A 173 -3.11 14.01 17.70
N LEU A 174 -2.15 14.22 16.80
CA LEU A 174 -0.83 13.60 16.80
C LEU A 174 0.20 14.58 17.39
N ASN A 175 1.46 14.23 17.36
CA ASN A 175 2.52 15.16 17.77
C ASN A 175 2.62 16.33 16.76
N SER A 176 2.44 17.56 17.25
CA SER A 176 2.53 18.75 16.40
C SER A 176 3.96 19.15 16.00
N SER A 177 4.98 18.55 16.64
CA SER A 177 6.40 18.87 16.38
C SER A 177 7.01 18.01 15.27
N THR A 178 6.36 16.92 14.90
CA THR A 178 6.82 16.03 13.84
C THR A 178 5.66 15.73 12.89
N PRO A 179 5.86 15.91 11.57
CA PRO A 179 4.83 15.55 10.60
C PRO A 179 4.54 14.06 10.62
N ALA A 180 3.33 13.68 10.22
CA ALA A 180 3.05 12.31 9.84
C ALA A 180 3.89 11.95 8.61
N THR A 181 4.44 10.73 8.60
CA THR A 181 5.28 10.25 7.51
C THR A 181 4.60 9.15 6.71
N ASP A 182 3.79 8.32 7.36
CA ASP A 182 2.95 7.33 6.68
C ASP A 182 1.73 6.93 7.54
N LEU A 183 0.76 6.27 6.90
CA LEU A 183 -0.46 5.77 7.51
C LEU A 183 -0.82 4.43 6.88
N GLU A 184 -1.13 3.42 7.71
CA GLU A 184 -1.62 2.14 7.23
C GLU A 184 -2.87 1.70 7.98
N ILE A 185 -3.76 0.98 7.28
CA ILE A 185 -5.02 0.47 7.79
C ILE A 185 -4.94 -1.05 7.78
N THR A 186 -5.35 -1.71 8.87
CA THR A 186 -5.42 -3.18 8.87
C THR A 186 -6.36 -3.70 7.78
N PRO A 187 -6.15 -4.90 7.24
CA PRO A 187 -7.07 -5.51 6.27
C PRO A 187 -8.51 -5.64 6.76
N SER A 188 -8.71 -5.75 8.09
CA SER A 188 -10.05 -5.73 8.70
C SER A 188 -10.70 -4.34 8.74
N GLY A 189 -9.91 -3.28 8.56
CA GLY A 189 -10.35 -1.89 8.70
C GLY A 189 -10.43 -1.36 10.13
N ASP A 190 -10.19 -2.20 11.16
CA ASP A 190 -10.47 -1.85 12.57
C ASP A 190 -9.37 -0.99 13.21
N TYR A 191 -8.14 -1.07 12.72
CA TYR A 191 -7.00 -0.34 13.28
C TYR A 191 -6.24 0.44 12.23
N VAL A 192 -5.75 1.60 12.65
CA VAL A 192 -4.96 2.54 11.84
C VAL A 192 -3.68 2.84 12.59
N TYR A 193 -2.55 2.75 11.88
CA TYR A 193 -1.24 3.11 12.38
C TYR A 193 -0.70 4.31 11.63
N VAL A 194 -0.20 5.31 12.36
CA VAL A 194 0.41 6.51 11.76
C VAL A 194 1.80 6.67 12.33
N SER A 195 2.80 6.66 11.46
CA SER A 195 4.17 7.02 11.83
C SER A 195 4.34 8.54 11.82
N CYS A 196 5.06 9.03 12.82
CA CYS A 196 5.39 10.45 13.00
C CYS A 196 6.90 10.61 13.23
N GLY A 197 7.72 9.95 12.43
CA GLY A 197 9.17 10.05 12.51
C GLY A 197 9.72 9.74 13.89
N THR A 198 10.44 10.67 14.50
CA THR A 198 11.03 10.53 15.84
C THR A 198 10.00 10.48 16.96
N ALA A 199 8.76 10.87 16.73
CA ALA A 199 7.67 10.76 17.70
C ALA A 199 7.12 9.32 17.78
N GLY A 200 7.42 8.45 16.81
CA GLY A 200 7.03 7.05 16.81
C GLY A 200 5.70 6.77 16.11
N ILE A 201 5.12 5.60 16.41
CA ILE A 201 3.92 5.07 15.75
C ILE A 201 2.71 5.21 16.68
N TYR A 202 1.68 5.89 16.19
CA TYR A 202 0.37 6.04 16.84
C TYR A 202 -0.53 4.89 16.41
N THR A 203 -1.27 4.32 17.37
CA THR A 203 -2.30 3.31 17.12
C THR A 203 -3.67 3.88 17.37
N MET A 204 -4.57 3.76 16.40
CA MET A 204 -5.95 4.22 16.48
C MET A 204 -6.90 3.08 16.13
N SER A 205 -8.09 3.09 16.72
CA SER A 205 -9.22 2.28 16.27
C SER A 205 -10.07 3.09 15.30
N LEU A 206 -10.56 2.43 14.25
CA LEU A 206 -11.54 2.97 13.32
C LEU A 206 -12.86 2.22 13.47
N ASP A 207 -13.92 2.92 13.77
CA ASP A 207 -15.28 2.35 13.67
C ASP A 207 -15.67 2.32 12.18
N THR A 208 -15.63 1.15 11.57
CA THR A 208 -15.92 0.96 10.14
C THR A 208 -17.37 1.28 9.77
N GLY A 209 -18.28 1.31 10.75
CA GLY A 209 -19.69 1.70 10.56
C GLY A 209 -19.88 3.21 10.47
N THR A 210 -19.22 3.96 11.36
CA THR A 210 -19.41 5.41 11.54
C THR A 210 -18.27 6.29 11.08
N GLY A 211 -17.06 5.71 10.87
CA GLY A 211 -15.83 6.44 10.55
C GLY A 211 -15.21 7.15 11.75
N ALA A 212 -15.69 6.89 12.96
CA ALA A 212 -15.09 7.46 14.16
C ALA A 212 -13.69 6.90 14.38
N LEU A 213 -12.72 7.80 14.64
CA LEU A 213 -11.33 7.48 14.88
C LEU A 213 -10.93 7.86 16.30
N ALA A 214 -10.27 6.96 17.01
CA ALA A 214 -9.82 7.22 18.38
C ALA A 214 -8.45 6.59 18.64
N GLN A 215 -7.54 7.32 19.29
CA GLN A 215 -6.29 6.74 19.76
C GLN A 215 -6.59 5.74 20.88
N VAL A 216 -6.04 4.51 20.75
CA VAL A 216 -6.38 3.41 21.66
C VAL A 216 -5.20 2.91 22.49
N ASN A 217 -3.96 3.14 22.06
CA ASN A 217 -2.76 2.69 22.74
C ASN A 217 -1.77 3.85 22.93
N SER A 218 -0.78 3.63 23.81
CA SER A 218 0.36 4.53 23.91
C SER A 218 1.16 4.51 22.61
N VAL A 219 1.79 5.65 22.30
CA VAL A 219 2.67 5.77 21.13
C VAL A 219 3.87 4.83 21.29
N LEU A 220 4.17 4.05 20.24
CA LEU A 220 5.33 3.20 20.21
C LEU A 220 6.53 4.02 19.72
N SER A 221 7.53 4.23 20.57
CA SER A 221 8.75 4.96 20.21
C SER A 221 9.61 4.18 19.20
N PRO A 222 10.42 4.86 18.36
CA PRO A 222 11.43 4.23 17.55
C PRO A 222 12.37 3.34 18.40
N LYS A 223 12.90 2.29 17.78
CA LYS A 223 13.72 1.30 18.50
C LYS A 223 15.08 1.86 18.89
N SER A 224 15.70 2.60 17.99
CA SER A 224 17.04 3.14 18.18
C SER A 224 16.99 4.61 18.59
N SER A 225 17.92 5.03 19.46
CA SER A 225 18.02 6.44 19.86
C SER A 225 18.33 7.34 18.66
N GLY A 226 17.52 8.37 18.46
CA GLY A 226 17.65 9.30 17.35
C GLY A 226 17.15 8.77 16.00
N ALA A 227 16.59 7.56 15.98
CA ALA A 227 15.94 7.01 14.80
C ALA A 227 14.54 7.60 14.59
N ALA A 228 14.02 7.42 13.38
CA ALA A 228 12.67 7.83 13.00
C ALA A 228 11.99 6.70 12.23
N ASP A 229 10.77 6.35 12.64
CA ASP A 229 9.89 5.46 11.88
C ASP A 229 9.24 6.24 10.75
N MET A 230 9.51 5.86 9.51
CA MET A 230 9.07 6.57 8.30
C MET A 230 7.91 5.84 7.62
N GLY A 231 8.19 5.02 6.62
CA GLY A 231 7.18 4.25 5.91
C GLY A 231 6.68 3.06 6.71
N LEU A 232 5.41 2.75 6.55
CA LEU A 232 4.72 1.61 7.15
C LEU A 232 4.20 0.67 6.06
N ALA A 233 4.05 -0.62 6.39
CA ALA A 233 3.26 -1.57 5.62
C ALA A 233 2.69 -2.64 6.56
N ILE A 234 1.49 -3.15 6.23
CA ILE A 234 0.87 -4.24 6.99
C ILE A 234 0.85 -5.50 6.12
N ALA A 235 1.24 -6.64 6.70
CA ALA A 235 1.08 -7.91 6.02
C ALA A 235 -0.40 -8.16 5.68
N PRO A 236 -0.72 -8.75 4.52
CA PRO A 236 -2.11 -9.06 4.14
C PRO A 236 -2.86 -9.92 5.16
N SER A 237 -2.12 -10.71 5.95
CA SER A 237 -2.69 -11.47 7.07
C SER A 237 -3.21 -10.62 8.22
N GLY A 238 -2.86 -9.31 8.27
CA GLY A 238 -3.14 -8.43 9.41
C GLY A 238 -2.33 -8.72 10.67
N GLY A 239 -1.40 -9.68 10.63
CA GLY A 239 -0.65 -10.13 11.80
C GLY A 239 0.61 -9.32 12.12
N PHE A 240 1.15 -8.58 11.15
CA PHE A 240 2.40 -7.85 11.29
C PHE A 240 2.33 -6.47 10.64
N LEU A 241 2.93 -5.50 11.33
CA LEU A 241 3.26 -4.18 10.82
C LEU A 241 4.77 -4.10 10.64
N PHE A 242 5.20 -3.53 9.52
CA PHE A 242 6.58 -3.23 9.19
C PHE A 242 6.78 -1.72 9.22
N ALA A 243 7.89 -1.27 9.81
CA ALA A 243 8.25 0.15 9.82
C ALA A 243 9.70 0.32 9.35
N ALA A 244 9.88 1.20 8.35
CA ALA A 244 11.22 1.59 7.90
C ALA A 244 11.83 2.55 8.92
N GLU A 245 12.91 2.14 9.59
CA GLU A 245 13.60 2.94 10.60
C GLU A 245 14.86 3.57 10.00
N THR A 246 14.91 4.90 9.97
CA THR A 246 16.07 5.67 9.47
C THR A 246 17.27 5.57 10.41
N VAL A 247 18.38 6.25 10.08
CA VAL A 247 19.61 6.39 10.86
C VAL A 247 20.43 5.12 10.95
N THR A 248 19.92 4.04 11.53
CA THR A 248 20.65 2.77 11.65
C THR A 248 20.48 1.89 10.42
N GLY A 249 19.51 2.23 9.54
CA GLY A 249 19.13 1.42 8.37
C GLY A 249 18.51 0.10 8.81
N GLY A 250 17.19 0.02 8.85
CA GLY A 250 16.54 -1.20 9.28
C GLY A 250 15.05 -1.22 8.99
N VAL A 251 14.50 -2.41 9.03
CA VAL A 251 13.04 -2.61 9.03
C VAL A 251 12.64 -3.26 10.34
N ARG A 252 11.77 -2.59 11.07
CA ARG A 252 11.14 -3.13 12.27
C ARG A 252 10.02 -4.07 11.87
N VAL A 253 9.87 -5.15 12.62
CA VAL A 253 8.74 -6.07 12.48
C VAL A 253 8.01 -6.11 13.81
N LEU A 254 6.76 -5.72 13.77
CA LEU A 254 5.88 -5.56 14.93
C LEU A 254 4.68 -6.51 14.77
N SER A 255 4.45 -7.41 15.69
CA SER A 255 3.22 -8.20 15.71
C SER A 255 2.05 -7.32 16.13
N ILE A 256 0.93 -7.46 15.42
CA ILE A 256 -0.34 -6.79 15.74
C ILE A 256 -1.15 -7.75 16.64
N GLY A 257 -1.29 -7.39 17.90
CA GLY A 257 -2.07 -8.15 18.87
C GLY A 257 -3.51 -7.67 18.97
N THR A 258 -4.24 -8.22 19.93
CA THR A 258 -5.60 -7.77 20.26
C THR A 258 -5.62 -6.28 20.62
N ASN A 259 -6.68 -5.58 20.22
CA ASN A 259 -6.83 -4.13 20.37
C ASN A 259 -5.74 -3.30 19.64
N GLY A 260 -5.15 -3.86 18.58
CA GLY A 260 -4.15 -3.18 17.75
C GLY A 260 -2.80 -2.95 18.45
N VAL A 261 -2.54 -3.61 19.58
CA VAL A 261 -1.27 -3.44 20.32
C VAL A 261 -0.11 -3.95 19.48
N LEU A 262 0.91 -3.10 19.32
CA LEU A 262 2.15 -3.44 18.61
C LEU A 262 3.19 -4.00 19.58
N THR A 263 3.79 -5.13 19.21
CA THR A 263 4.88 -5.75 19.97
C THR A 263 6.04 -6.11 19.04
N GLU A 264 7.25 -5.66 19.38
CA GLU A 264 8.45 -5.95 18.61
C GLU A 264 8.69 -7.47 18.53
N THR A 265 8.91 -7.99 17.32
CA THR A 265 9.23 -9.42 17.15
C THR A 265 10.71 -9.70 17.47
N SER A 266 11.02 -10.95 17.78
CA SER A 266 12.41 -11.38 17.98
C SER A 266 13.20 -11.24 16.68
N GLY A 267 14.38 -10.66 16.75
CA GLY A 267 15.26 -10.39 15.60
C GLY A 267 15.05 -9.03 14.95
N SER A 268 13.96 -8.33 15.27
CA SER A 268 13.71 -6.95 14.82
C SER A 268 14.61 -5.94 15.58
N PRO A 269 15.10 -4.88 14.92
CA PRO A 269 15.01 -4.59 13.50
C PRO A 269 15.97 -5.42 12.63
N TYR A 270 15.57 -5.71 11.40
CA TYR A 270 16.43 -6.37 10.41
C TYR A 270 17.20 -5.32 9.62
N SER A 271 18.50 -5.57 9.42
CA SER A 271 19.38 -4.63 8.73
C SER A 271 19.01 -4.49 7.25
N THR A 272 18.96 -3.26 6.77
CA THR A 272 18.87 -2.87 5.37
C THR A 272 20.09 -2.05 4.98
N ASN A 273 20.11 -1.45 3.78
CA ASN A 273 21.07 -0.40 3.49
C ASN A 273 20.66 0.93 4.17
N THR A 274 21.56 1.93 4.10
CA THR A 274 21.38 3.20 4.82
C THR A 274 20.18 3.99 4.32
N GLY A 275 19.42 4.54 5.26
CA GLY A 275 18.30 5.43 5.01
C GLY A 275 17.03 4.69 4.62
N ALA A 276 16.67 3.61 5.32
CA ALA A 276 15.37 2.97 5.16
C ALA A 276 14.26 4.03 5.27
N TRP A 277 13.37 4.08 4.28
CA TRP A 277 12.41 5.18 4.13
C TRP A 277 10.99 4.71 3.87
N ALA A 278 10.77 3.85 2.90
CA ALA A 278 9.48 3.27 2.58
C ALA A 278 9.55 1.75 2.66
N VAL A 279 8.46 1.11 2.99
CA VAL A 279 8.33 -0.33 3.05
C VAL A 279 7.07 -0.78 2.31
N LEU A 280 7.16 -1.93 1.66
CA LEU A 280 6.07 -2.61 0.96
C LEU A 280 6.07 -4.07 1.36
N VAL A 281 4.92 -4.62 1.68
CA VAL A 281 4.69 -6.07 1.73
C VAL A 281 3.89 -6.44 0.49
N ASP A 282 4.34 -7.44 -0.26
CA ASP A 282 3.62 -7.91 -1.44
C ASP A 282 2.24 -8.49 -1.09
N SER A 283 1.33 -8.50 -2.03
CA SER A 283 -0.04 -8.99 -1.86
C SER A 283 -0.14 -10.45 -1.41
N SER A 284 0.87 -11.27 -1.76
CA SER A 284 0.96 -12.65 -1.27
C SER A 284 1.36 -12.76 0.20
N GLY A 285 1.91 -11.68 0.78
CA GLY A 285 2.48 -11.68 2.13
C GLY A 285 3.74 -12.52 2.27
N SER A 286 4.46 -12.74 1.17
CA SER A 286 5.67 -13.57 1.13
C SER A 286 6.95 -12.74 1.12
N TYR A 287 6.87 -11.50 0.63
CA TYR A 287 8.05 -10.63 0.42
C TYR A 287 7.87 -9.27 1.08
N VAL A 288 8.96 -8.75 1.62
CA VAL A 288 9.04 -7.39 2.16
C VAL A 288 10.14 -6.63 1.42
N TYR A 289 9.79 -5.48 0.87
CA TYR A 289 10.73 -4.60 0.17
C TYR A 289 10.88 -3.28 0.92
N VAL A 290 12.11 -2.82 1.06
CA VAL A 290 12.43 -1.58 1.79
C VAL A 290 13.26 -0.66 0.91
N ALA A 291 12.74 0.51 0.61
CA ALA A 291 13.47 1.55 -0.10
C ALA A 291 14.49 2.20 0.83
N ASN A 292 15.76 2.15 0.43
CA ASN A 292 16.89 2.74 1.16
C ASN A 292 17.24 4.08 0.51
N ARG A 293 16.62 5.15 0.97
CA ARG A 293 16.67 6.47 0.35
C ARG A 293 18.10 7.00 0.18
N THR A 294 18.93 6.86 1.20
CA THR A 294 20.33 7.35 1.15
C THR A 294 21.21 6.46 0.27
N ALA A 295 20.98 5.15 0.27
CA ALA A 295 21.79 4.21 -0.49
C ALA A 295 21.40 4.08 -1.97
N GLY A 296 20.21 4.54 -2.39
CA GLY A 296 19.71 4.36 -3.76
C GLY A 296 19.45 2.89 -4.11
N THR A 297 18.88 2.13 -3.18
CA THR A 297 18.62 0.69 -3.34
C THR A 297 17.29 0.28 -2.73
N VAL A 298 16.83 -0.91 -3.08
CA VAL A 298 15.73 -1.62 -2.40
C VAL A 298 16.29 -2.90 -1.76
N SER A 299 16.12 -3.05 -0.45
CA SER A 299 16.39 -4.32 0.24
C SER A 299 15.14 -5.20 0.16
N GLY A 300 15.32 -6.47 -0.23
CA GLY A 300 14.24 -7.46 -0.32
C GLY A 300 14.43 -8.58 0.69
N PHE A 301 13.33 -9.02 1.31
CA PHE A 301 13.31 -10.10 2.29
C PHE A 301 12.17 -11.08 2.03
N LEU A 302 12.41 -12.36 2.32
CA LEU A 302 11.39 -13.37 2.49
C LEU A 302 10.77 -13.21 3.89
N LEU A 303 9.45 -13.21 3.96
CA LEU A 303 8.68 -13.15 5.21
C LEU A 303 8.20 -14.53 5.61
N THR A 304 8.43 -14.90 6.86
CA THR A 304 7.91 -16.14 7.45
C THR A 304 6.61 -15.89 8.22
N ASN A 305 5.83 -16.93 8.45
CA ASN A 305 4.60 -16.86 9.26
C ASN A 305 4.84 -16.39 10.72
N SER A 306 6.07 -16.39 11.20
CA SER A 306 6.43 -15.88 12.53
C SER A 306 6.87 -14.42 12.52
N GLY A 307 6.89 -13.76 11.36
CA GLY A 307 7.39 -12.40 11.20
C GLY A 307 8.91 -12.31 11.05
N ALA A 308 9.62 -13.43 10.94
CA ALA A 308 11.05 -13.40 10.71
C ALA A 308 11.35 -13.08 9.24
N LEU A 309 12.39 -12.27 9.01
CA LEU A 309 12.85 -11.86 7.68
C LEU A 309 14.18 -12.53 7.33
N THR A 310 14.28 -12.97 6.08
CA THR A 310 15.54 -13.50 5.51
C THR A 310 15.82 -12.78 4.20
N ALA A 311 17.03 -12.25 4.03
CA ALA A 311 17.37 -11.50 2.81
C ALA A 311 17.19 -12.37 1.54
N ILE A 312 16.55 -11.80 0.53
CA ILE A 312 16.40 -12.40 -0.79
C ILE A 312 17.74 -12.41 -1.51
N SER A 313 18.01 -13.49 -2.25
CA SER A 313 19.23 -13.59 -3.05
C SER A 313 19.33 -12.45 -4.07
N GLY A 314 20.48 -11.77 -4.10
CA GLY A 314 20.71 -10.60 -4.94
C GLY A 314 20.29 -9.27 -4.31
N SER A 315 19.61 -9.29 -3.16
CA SER A 315 19.34 -8.06 -2.38
C SER A 315 20.66 -7.48 -1.81
N PRO A 316 20.81 -6.15 -1.78
CA PRO A 316 19.88 -5.10 -2.24
C PRO A 316 19.94 -4.85 -3.75
N PHE A 317 18.80 -4.39 -4.31
CA PHE A 317 18.64 -4.08 -5.74
C PHE A 317 18.84 -2.58 -5.97
N THR A 318 19.65 -2.21 -6.98
CA THR A 318 19.96 -0.81 -7.31
C THR A 318 18.76 -0.12 -7.96
N THR A 319 18.48 1.12 -7.55
CA THR A 319 17.42 1.99 -8.08
C THR A 319 17.99 3.32 -8.60
N GLY A 320 17.13 4.25 -8.92
CA GLY A 320 17.49 5.67 -9.04
C GLY A 320 17.89 6.27 -7.68
N THR A 321 18.23 7.56 -7.70
CA THR A 321 18.66 8.26 -6.49
C THR A 321 17.47 8.66 -5.61
N LEU A 322 17.66 8.57 -4.30
CA LEU A 322 16.66 8.92 -3.29
C LEU A 322 15.31 8.21 -3.49
N PRO A 323 15.24 6.85 -3.49
CA PRO A 323 13.96 6.15 -3.52
C PRO A 323 13.12 6.51 -2.28
N VAL A 324 11.87 6.96 -2.51
CA VAL A 324 10.99 7.51 -1.45
C VAL A 324 9.66 6.79 -1.33
N ALA A 325 9.21 6.08 -2.38
CA ALA A 325 7.96 5.36 -2.34
C ALA A 325 8.06 4.04 -3.12
N LEU A 326 7.28 3.07 -2.67
CA LEU A 326 7.14 1.75 -3.26
C LEU A 326 5.66 1.48 -3.52
N VAL A 327 5.36 0.78 -4.58
CA VAL A 327 4.00 0.32 -4.89
C VAL A 327 4.07 -1.02 -5.62
N GLU A 328 3.14 -1.92 -5.33
CA GLU A 328 2.90 -3.12 -6.12
C GLU A 328 1.87 -2.81 -7.20
N ASP A 329 2.02 -3.42 -8.36
CA ASP A 329 1.06 -3.29 -9.45
C ASP A 329 -0.16 -4.21 -9.24
N LYS A 330 -1.24 -3.93 -9.97
CA LYS A 330 -2.49 -4.71 -9.93
C LYS A 330 -2.31 -6.20 -10.23
N SER A 331 -1.31 -6.56 -11.01
CA SER A 331 -1.06 -7.96 -11.42
C SER A 331 -0.22 -8.74 -10.42
N ASP A 332 0.24 -8.10 -9.32
CA ASP A 332 1.12 -8.67 -8.30
C ASP A 332 2.47 -9.17 -8.89
N ALA A 333 2.85 -8.65 -10.05
CA ALA A 333 4.04 -9.09 -10.78
C ALA A 333 5.17 -8.06 -10.78
N TYR A 334 4.87 -6.82 -10.45
CA TYR A 334 5.83 -5.72 -10.53
C TYR A 334 5.85 -4.86 -9.28
N VAL A 335 7.02 -4.30 -8.99
CA VAL A 335 7.22 -3.27 -7.95
C VAL A 335 7.69 -1.99 -8.62
N GLY A 336 6.92 -0.93 -8.46
CA GLY A 336 7.29 0.42 -8.81
C GLY A 336 8.04 1.10 -7.67
N VAL A 337 9.16 1.73 -8.00
CA VAL A 337 10.00 2.50 -7.06
C VAL A 337 10.11 3.93 -7.56
N VAL A 338 9.61 4.87 -6.78
CA VAL A 338 9.69 6.30 -7.09
C VAL A 338 10.93 6.90 -6.42
N CYS A 339 11.73 7.62 -7.20
CA CYS A 339 13.03 8.16 -6.81
C CYS A 339 13.02 9.69 -6.92
N ALA A 340 12.99 10.38 -5.79
CA ALA A 340 12.93 11.84 -5.72
C ALA A 340 14.19 12.55 -6.25
N GLY A 341 15.32 11.85 -6.33
CA GLY A 341 16.56 12.39 -6.92
C GLY A 341 16.73 12.09 -8.39
N GLY A 342 15.77 11.41 -9.02
CA GLY A 342 15.78 11.04 -10.44
C GLY A 342 16.78 9.96 -10.81
N SER A 343 17.03 9.84 -12.12
CA SER A 343 18.03 8.95 -12.73
C SER A 343 17.88 7.45 -12.44
N PRO A 344 16.70 6.83 -12.66
CA PRO A 344 15.42 7.37 -13.16
C PRO A 344 14.51 7.88 -12.02
N ASP A 345 13.45 8.62 -12.37
CA ASP A 345 12.40 9.04 -11.43
C ASP A 345 11.50 7.87 -11.02
N LEU A 346 11.18 7.00 -11.96
CA LEU A 346 10.43 5.77 -11.77
C LEU A 346 11.24 4.57 -12.28
N GLN A 347 11.51 3.63 -11.41
CA GLN A 347 12.07 2.32 -11.72
C GLN A 347 10.99 1.26 -11.49
N VAL A 348 10.69 0.43 -12.46
CA VAL A 348 9.80 -0.74 -12.32
C VAL A 348 10.64 -2.01 -12.37
N PHE A 349 10.40 -2.90 -11.41
CA PHE A 349 11.02 -4.21 -11.33
C PHE A 349 9.96 -5.29 -11.50
N GLY A 350 10.30 -6.37 -12.18
CA GLY A 350 9.52 -7.60 -12.15
C GLY A 350 9.91 -8.43 -10.92
N ILE A 351 8.94 -9.04 -10.26
CA ILE A 351 9.14 -10.00 -9.17
C ILE A 351 9.47 -11.36 -9.79
N SER A 352 10.67 -11.87 -9.53
CA SER A 352 11.14 -13.13 -10.11
C SER A 352 10.48 -14.34 -9.44
N THR A 353 9.95 -15.24 -10.26
CA THR A 353 9.45 -16.55 -9.82
C THR A 353 10.56 -17.62 -9.79
N SER A 354 11.61 -17.46 -10.59
CA SER A 354 12.75 -18.40 -10.63
C SER A 354 13.69 -18.24 -9.44
N THR A 355 13.85 -17.01 -8.94
CA THR A 355 14.51 -16.69 -7.67
C THR A 355 13.46 -15.96 -6.83
N PRO A 356 12.69 -16.67 -6.00
CA PRO A 356 11.49 -16.13 -5.36
C PRO A 356 11.71 -14.78 -4.70
N GLY A 357 10.96 -13.77 -5.13
CA GLY A 357 11.00 -12.41 -4.61
C GLY A 357 12.17 -11.55 -5.08
N ALA A 358 13.13 -12.08 -5.86
CA ALA A 358 14.20 -11.24 -6.40
C ALA A 358 13.67 -10.25 -7.42
N LEU A 359 14.11 -9.00 -7.31
CA LEU A 359 13.71 -7.94 -8.23
C LEU A 359 14.62 -7.93 -9.46
N THR A 360 14.00 -7.96 -10.63
CA THR A 360 14.67 -7.86 -11.93
C THR A 360 14.24 -6.57 -12.64
N ALA A 361 15.18 -5.76 -13.10
CA ALA A 361 14.85 -4.51 -13.78
C ALA A 361 13.93 -4.79 -15.00
N PHE A 362 12.79 -4.13 -15.03
CA PHE A 362 11.80 -4.26 -16.09
C PHE A 362 11.77 -3.00 -16.97
N ALA A 363 11.53 -1.84 -16.40
CA ALA A 363 11.45 -0.59 -17.11
C ALA A 363 11.84 0.61 -16.23
N THR A 364 12.15 1.73 -16.88
CA THR A 364 12.38 3.01 -16.23
C THR A 364 11.62 4.09 -16.95
N ALA A 365 11.20 5.14 -16.24
CA ALA A 365 10.58 6.31 -16.84
C ALA A 365 11.02 7.60 -16.15
N LYS A 366 10.93 8.69 -16.92
CA LYS A 366 10.88 10.06 -16.38
C LYS A 366 9.43 10.39 -16.08
N THR A 367 9.19 11.07 -14.97
CA THR A 367 7.83 11.42 -14.54
C THR A 367 7.48 12.87 -14.83
N GLY A 368 8.47 13.72 -15.09
CA GLY A 368 8.30 15.13 -15.41
C GLY A 368 9.55 15.73 -16.04
N THR A 369 9.69 17.05 -15.99
CA THR A 369 10.91 17.78 -16.38
C THR A 369 11.93 17.71 -15.26
N ASP A 370 13.21 17.44 -15.60
CA ASP A 370 14.30 17.40 -14.62
C ASP A 370 14.66 18.79 -14.04
N PRO A 371 15.01 18.87 -12.76
CA PRO A 371 14.95 17.82 -11.77
C PRO A 371 13.50 17.65 -11.25
N SER A 372 12.88 16.52 -11.56
CA SER A 372 11.57 16.20 -11.01
C SER A 372 11.72 15.66 -9.60
N GLU A 373 11.01 16.22 -8.66
CA GLU A 373 10.88 15.67 -7.32
C GLU A 373 9.64 14.75 -7.28
N ALA A 374 9.76 13.56 -7.84
CA ALA A 374 8.74 12.53 -7.68
C ALA A 374 8.58 12.22 -6.19
N SER A 375 7.36 12.37 -5.66
CA SER A 375 7.13 12.40 -4.21
C SER A 375 6.17 11.34 -3.71
N SER A 376 5.18 11.01 -4.51
CA SER A 376 4.10 10.10 -4.14
C SER A 376 3.73 9.19 -5.31
N VAL A 377 3.19 8.02 -4.99
CA VAL A 377 2.75 7.05 -5.97
C VAL A 377 1.44 6.42 -5.52
N ALA A 378 0.58 6.09 -6.48
CA ALA A 378 -0.58 5.26 -6.28
C ALA A 378 -0.77 4.34 -7.50
N ALA A 379 -1.26 3.13 -7.25
CA ALA A 379 -1.59 2.15 -8.28
C ALA A 379 -3.08 1.82 -8.26
N THR A 380 -3.60 1.33 -9.38
CA THR A 380 -4.88 0.63 -9.42
C THR A 380 -4.78 -0.73 -8.74
N HIS A 381 -5.94 -1.27 -8.30
CA HIS A 381 -6.06 -2.51 -7.54
C HIS A 381 -6.57 -3.68 -8.37
#